data_e668dc2be6d63aa9f16685bb4b9a4df7
#
_entry.id   e668dc2be6d63aa9f16685bb4b9a4df7
#
_cell.length_a   1.000
_cell.length_b   1.000
_cell.length_c   1.000
_cell.angle_alpha   90.00
_cell.angle_beta   90.00
_cell.angle_gamma   90.00
#
_symmetry.space_group_name_H-M   'P 1'
#
loop_
_entity.id
_entity.type
_entity.pdbx_description
1 polymer ?
#
loop_
_entity_poly.entity_id
_entity_poly.type
_entity_poly.pdbx_seq_one_letter_code
_entity_poly.pdbx_strand_id
1 'polypeptide(L)'
;MHPIVAKAQLSPNVTRLVIEAPRIAEIRQPGQFVIVRRGPGGERIPLTIADVDKAAGTITLVIQAIGKTTHELTSLNVGDAITDVAGPLGNPTKLLEAGHAVCVGGGVGTAVVYPIAQALARNGVKVTSIIGGRSKEWVICEDELRACGDVIICTDDGSYGRHGFVTEALKDLCDAGGVDEVYAVGPVPMMRACSELTRPYAIKTTVSLNSIMIDGTGMCGGCRVAIDGKTEYACVDGPEFDGHKVDFRQMADRLTTYREFEQTALERWTTAHAAAPGAAGATSHAEADR
;
A
#
# COMPACT_ATOMS: atom_id res chain seq x y z
N MET A 1 -22.66 5.44 -5.50
CA MET A 1 -21.67 6.54 -5.40
C MET A 1 -21.26 6.70 -3.94
N HIS A 2 -19.98 7.00 -3.71
CA HIS A 2 -19.36 7.08 -2.40
C HIS A 2 -18.81 8.50 -2.19
N PRO A 3 -19.51 9.37 -1.46
CA PRO A 3 -19.08 10.74 -1.21
C PRO A 3 -17.75 10.79 -0.47
N ILE A 4 -16.91 11.77 -0.83
CA ILE A 4 -15.68 12.09 -0.11
C ILE A 4 -16.04 13.06 1.01
N VAL A 5 -15.81 12.65 2.26
CA VAL A 5 -16.14 13.43 3.45
C VAL A 5 -14.93 14.13 4.07
N ALA A 6 -13.72 13.64 3.78
CA ALA A 6 -12.48 14.31 4.17
C ALA A 6 -11.35 14.02 3.17
N LYS A 7 -10.42 14.98 3.07
CA LYS A 7 -9.22 14.89 2.23
C LYS A 7 -8.05 15.52 2.96
N ALA A 8 -6.88 14.86 2.91
CA ALA A 8 -5.63 15.40 3.44
C ALA A 8 -4.46 15.01 2.54
N GLN A 9 -3.52 15.94 2.34
CA GLN A 9 -2.24 15.65 1.69
C GLN A 9 -1.28 15.10 2.72
N LEU A 10 -0.71 13.91 2.49
CA LEU A 10 0.23 13.26 3.41
C LEU A 10 1.68 13.45 3.00
N SER A 11 1.95 13.51 1.69
CA SER A 11 3.27 13.77 1.11
C SER A 11 3.09 14.41 -0.28
N PRO A 12 4.12 14.82 -1.00
CA PRO A 12 3.98 15.55 -2.27
C PRO A 12 3.04 14.90 -3.29
N ASN A 13 2.97 13.57 -3.32
CA ASN A 13 2.08 12.85 -4.24
C ASN A 13 1.18 11.81 -3.57
N VAL A 14 1.04 11.84 -2.23
CA VAL A 14 0.18 10.90 -1.50
C VAL A 14 -0.95 11.65 -0.82
N THR A 15 -2.18 11.28 -1.14
CA THR A 15 -3.41 11.87 -0.63
C THR A 15 -4.22 10.85 0.16
N ARG A 16 -4.71 11.24 1.32
CA ARG A 16 -5.70 10.51 2.11
C ARG A 16 -7.09 10.98 1.70
N LEU A 17 -7.95 10.07 1.33
CA LEU A 17 -9.38 10.30 1.12
C LEU A 17 -10.18 9.48 2.12
N VAL A 18 -11.16 10.11 2.78
CA VAL A 18 -12.16 9.42 3.59
C VAL A 18 -13.48 9.44 2.82
N ILE A 19 -14.06 8.28 2.60
CA ILE A 19 -15.28 8.13 1.79
C ILE A 19 -16.37 7.40 2.56
N GLU A 20 -17.64 7.71 2.28
CA GLU A 20 -18.78 6.99 2.82
C GLU A 20 -18.92 5.61 2.16
N ALA A 21 -18.82 4.56 2.97
CA ALA A 21 -18.99 3.17 2.56
C ALA A 21 -19.44 2.30 3.74
N PRO A 22 -20.63 2.52 4.34
CA PRO A 22 -21.00 1.96 5.64
C PRO A 22 -20.99 0.44 5.66
N ARG A 23 -21.46 -0.23 4.58
CA ARG A 23 -21.45 -1.70 4.50
C ARG A 23 -20.02 -2.26 4.50
N ILE A 24 -19.08 -1.57 3.84
CA ILE A 24 -17.67 -1.98 3.81
C ILE A 24 -17.03 -1.71 5.18
N ALA A 25 -17.28 -0.53 5.76
CA ALA A 25 -16.75 -0.13 7.05
C ALA A 25 -17.14 -1.10 8.18
N GLU A 26 -18.37 -1.63 8.13
CA GLU A 26 -18.90 -2.57 9.13
C GLU A 26 -18.12 -3.89 9.18
N ILE A 27 -17.81 -4.48 8.02
CA ILE A 27 -17.31 -5.86 7.91
C ILE A 27 -15.82 -5.95 7.55
N ARG A 28 -15.17 -4.83 7.18
CA ARG A 28 -13.77 -4.81 6.79
C ARG A 28 -12.86 -5.33 7.89
N GLN A 29 -11.84 -6.09 7.51
CA GLN A 29 -10.75 -6.58 8.35
C GLN A 29 -9.38 -6.09 7.81
N PRO A 30 -8.30 -6.06 8.64
CA PRO A 30 -6.95 -5.68 8.19
C PRO A 30 -6.50 -6.48 6.97
N GLY A 31 -5.69 -5.86 6.09
CA GLY A 31 -5.19 -6.46 4.86
C GLY A 31 -6.15 -6.46 3.68
N GLN A 32 -7.43 -6.20 3.91
CA GLN A 32 -8.42 -6.15 2.84
C GLN A 32 -8.38 -4.83 2.05
N PHE A 33 -8.83 -4.90 0.80
CA PHE A 33 -8.84 -3.79 -0.15
C PHE A 33 -10.21 -3.61 -0.82
N VAL A 34 -10.33 -2.57 -1.59
CA VAL A 34 -11.46 -2.31 -2.49
C VAL A 34 -10.99 -2.14 -3.92
N ILE A 35 -11.82 -2.51 -4.89
CA ILE A 35 -11.65 -2.05 -6.28
C ILE A 35 -12.46 -0.76 -6.43
N VAL A 36 -11.80 0.29 -6.87
CA VAL A 36 -12.42 1.59 -7.13
C VAL A 36 -12.45 1.90 -8.61
N ARG A 37 -13.49 2.64 -9.04
CA ARG A 37 -13.60 3.22 -10.38
C ARG A 37 -14.16 4.64 -10.25
N ARG A 38 -13.45 5.62 -10.85
CA ARG A 38 -13.79 7.04 -10.77
C ARG A 38 -15.16 7.35 -11.35
N GLY A 39 -15.48 6.74 -12.51
CA GLY A 39 -16.70 6.99 -13.26
C GLY A 39 -16.82 6.12 -14.50
N PRO A 40 -17.86 6.31 -15.32
CA PRO A 40 -18.02 5.58 -16.59
C PRO A 40 -16.78 5.71 -17.47
N GLY A 41 -16.29 4.58 -18.00
CA GLY A 41 -15.06 4.53 -18.80
C GLY A 41 -13.75 4.65 -18.01
N GLY A 42 -13.82 4.81 -16.69
CA GLY A 42 -12.65 4.81 -15.80
C GLY A 42 -12.06 3.42 -15.59
N GLU A 43 -10.77 3.39 -15.33
CA GLU A 43 -10.07 2.16 -14.97
C GLU A 43 -10.49 1.68 -13.57
N ARG A 44 -10.35 0.39 -13.35
CA ARG A 44 -10.58 -0.25 -12.06
C ARG A 44 -9.23 -0.52 -11.41
N ILE A 45 -9.02 0.00 -10.21
CA ILE A 45 -7.76 -0.17 -9.49
C ILE A 45 -8.01 -0.66 -8.04
N PRO A 46 -7.11 -1.50 -7.49
CA PRO A 46 -7.16 -1.91 -6.10
C PRO A 46 -6.61 -0.80 -5.20
N LEU A 47 -7.30 -0.55 -4.08
CA LEU A 47 -6.81 0.32 -3.02
C LEU A 47 -7.04 -0.35 -1.68
N THR A 48 -6.01 -0.46 -0.86
CA THR A 48 -6.13 -1.00 0.50
C THR A 48 -6.98 -0.08 1.36
N ILE A 49 -7.83 -0.68 2.20
CA ILE A 49 -8.59 0.06 3.20
C ILE A 49 -7.66 0.34 4.38
N ALA A 50 -7.06 1.53 4.41
CA ALA A 50 -6.05 1.91 5.40
C ALA A 50 -6.64 2.07 6.81
N ASP A 51 -7.89 2.53 6.92
CA ASP A 51 -8.57 2.67 8.21
C ASP A 51 -10.09 2.66 8.02
N VAL A 52 -10.85 2.52 9.12
CA VAL A 52 -12.31 2.57 9.13
C VAL A 52 -12.82 3.31 10.37
N ASP A 53 -13.88 4.08 10.18
CA ASP A 53 -14.76 4.52 11.27
C ASP A 53 -16.14 3.85 11.09
N LYS A 54 -16.40 2.82 11.91
CA LYS A 54 -17.66 2.07 11.86
C LYS A 54 -18.85 2.93 12.27
N ALA A 55 -18.67 3.86 13.22
CA ALA A 55 -19.74 4.71 13.70
C ALA A 55 -20.15 5.75 12.65
N ALA A 56 -19.17 6.34 11.95
CA ALA A 56 -19.40 7.25 10.84
C ALA A 56 -19.73 6.52 9.52
N GLY A 57 -19.51 5.20 9.43
CA GLY A 57 -19.71 4.42 8.22
C GLY A 57 -18.74 4.78 7.10
N THR A 58 -17.50 5.13 7.44
CA THR A 58 -16.49 5.58 6.48
C THR A 58 -15.30 4.65 6.38
N ILE A 59 -14.64 4.64 5.23
CA ILE A 59 -13.35 4.00 5.00
C ILE A 59 -12.32 5.03 4.56
N THR A 60 -11.06 4.80 4.93
CA THR A 60 -9.93 5.63 4.53
C THR A 60 -9.13 4.94 3.44
N LEU A 61 -8.88 5.66 2.35
CA LEU A 61 -8.02 5.26 1.25
C LEU A 61 -6.81 6.19 1.20
N VAL A 62 -5.61 5.64 1.06
CA VAL A 62 -4.37 6.41 0.87
C VAL A 62 -3.86 6.11 -0.53
N ILE A 63 -3.75 7.15 -1.34
CA ILE A 63 -3.55 7.05 -2.79
C ILE A 63 -2.29 7.80 -3.17
N GLN A 64 -1.35 7.11 -3.81
CA GLN A 64 -0.18 7.72 -4.44
C GLN A 64 -0.51 8.06 -5.90
N ALA A 65 -0.38 9.32 -6.28
CA ALA A 65 -0.60 9.80 -7.64
C ALA A 65 0.60 9.44 -8.54
N ILE A 66 0.48 8.34 -9.28
CA ILE A 66 1.53 7.81 -10.17
C ILE A 66 1.03 7.52 -11.60
N GLY A 67 -0.25 7.21 -11.76
CA GLY A 67 -0.89 6.94 -13.06
C GLY A 67 -2.13 7.81 -13.25
N LYS A 68 -2.72 7.78 -14.45
CA LYS A 68 -3.91 8.58 -14.79
C LYS A 68 -5.00 8.47 -13.73
N THR A 69 -5.44 7.27 -13.39
CA THR A 69 -6.57 7.03 -12.46
C THR A 69 -6.26 7.53 -11.06
N THR A 70 -5.03 7.36 -10.57
CA THR A 70 -4.63 7.87 -9.25
C THR A 70 -4.55 9.39 -9.22
N HIS A 71 -4.12 10.04 -10.30
CA HIS A 71 -4.22 11.51 -10.44
C HIS A 71 -5.66 11.99 -10.46
N GLU A 72 -6.56 11.31 -11.20
CA GLU A 72 -7.99 11.63 -11.21
C GLU A 72 -8.61 11.52 -9.81
N LEU A 73 -8.29 10.46 -9.05
CA LEU A 73 -8.82 10.27 -7.70
C LEU A 73 -8.29 11.32 -6.72
N THR A 74 -6.99 11.61 -6.76
CA THR A 74 -6.37 12.59 -5.86
C THR A 74 -6.76 14.04 -6.19
N SER A 75 -7.25 14.33 -7.41
CA SER A 75 -7.80 15.63 -7.77
C SER A 75 -9.19 15.89 -7.22
N LEU A 76 -9.93 14.86 -6.78
CA LEU A 76 -11.26 15.00 -6.18
C LEU A 76 -11.19 15.78 -4.87
N ASN A 77 -12.28 16.50 -4.57
CA ASN A 77 -12.41 17.30 -3.36
C ASN A 77 -13.51 16.74 -2.44
N VAL A 78 -13.55 17.23 -1.21
CA VAL A 78 -14.68 16.97 -0.30
C VAL A 78 -15.97 17.40 -0.95
N GLY A 79 -16.98 16.53 -0.94
CA GLY A 79 -18.26 16.69 -1.62
C GLY A 79 -18.34 16.03 -3.00
N ASP A 80 -17.19 15.73 -3.65
CA ASP A 80 -17.17 14.87 -4.83
C ASP A 80 -17.44 13.41 -4.42
N ALA A 81 -17.64 12.54 -5.41
CA ALA A 81 -17.91 11.13 -5.15
C ALA A 81 -17.12 10.20 -6.07
N ILE A 82 -16.73 9.05 -5.54
CA ILE A 82 -16.25 7.89 -6.32
C ILE A 82 -17.47 7.08 -6.75
N THR A 83 -17.56 6.75 -8.04
CA THR A 83 -18.76 6.11 -8.60
C THR A 83 -18.93 4.69 -8.09
N ASP A 84 -17.89 3.87 -8.17
CA ASP A 84 -17.93 2.48 -7.74
C ASP A 84 -16.82 2.18 -6.75
N VAL A 85 -17.20 1.52 -5.67
CA VAL A 85 -16.31 0.96 -4.64
C VAL A 85 -16.82 -0.44 -4.33
N ALA A 86 -16.10 -1.44 -4.79
CA ALA A 86 -16.44 -2.85 -4.58
C ALA A 86 -15.54 -3.47 -3.52
N GLY A 87 -16.13 -4.04 -2.48
CA GLY A 87 -15.38 -4.66 -1.39
C GLY A 87 -16.20 -4.86 -0.11
N PRO A 88 -15.54 -5.25 1.01
CA PRO A 88 -14.11 -5.56 1.09
C PRO A 88 -13.76 -6.81 0.29
N LEU A 89 -12.56 -6.82 -0.30
CA LEU A 89 -12.02 -7.90 -1.11
C LEU A 89 -10.70 -8.40 -0.51
N GLY A 90 -10.26 -9.56 -0.95
CA GLY A 90 -9.08 -10.23 -0.44
C GLY A 90 -9.29 -10.89 0.91
N ASN A 91 -8.35 -11.75 1.28
CA ASN A 91 -8.35 -12.41 2.57
C ASN A 91 -7.90 -11.43 3.66
N PRO A 92 -8.48 -11.49 4.86
CA PRO A 92 -7.94 -10.77 6.01
C PRO A 92 -6.53 -11.22 6.35
N THR A 93 -5.70 -10.30 6.86
CA THR A 93 -4.36 -10.62 7.38
C THR A 93 -4.44 -11.69 8.46
N LYS A 94 -3.59 -12.71 8.32
CA LYS A 94 -3.36 -13.67 9.40
C LYS A 94 -2.41 -13.03 10.40
N LEU A 95 -2.95 -12.53 11.49
CA LEU A 95 -2.21 -11.83 12.52
C LEU A 95 -1.44 -12.83 13.41
N LEU A 96 -0.23 -12.46 13.82
CA LEU A 96 0.49 -13.09 14.90
C LEU A 96 -0.35 -13.02 16.19
N GLU A 97 -0.48 -14.13 16.91
CA GLU A 97 -1.32 -14.18 18.12
C GLU A 97 -0.61 -13.66 19.36
N ALA A 98 0.69 -13.85 19.46
CA ALA A 98 1.54 -13.40 20.57
C ALA A 98 3.00 -13.26 20.12
N GLY A 99 3.79 -12.48 20.85
CA GLY A 99 5.21 -12.28 20.56
C GLY A 99 5.50 -10.89 20.02
N HIS A 100 6.48 -10.79 19.12
CA HIS A 100 6.98 -9.54 18.54
C HIS A 100 6.84 -9.54 17.01
N ALA A 101 6.00 -8.66 16.50
CA ALA A 101 5.81 -8.40 15.08
C ALA A 101 6.60 -7.18 14.63
N VAL A 102 7.28 -7.28 13.49
CA VAL A 102 7.92 -6.14 12.82
C VAL A 102 7.13 -5.80 11.55
N CYS A 103 6.61 -4.58 11.49
CA CYS A 103 5.83 -4.04 10.38
C CYS A 103 6.72 -3.12 9.53
N VAL A 104 7.04 -3.51 8.30
CA VAL A 104 7.92 -2.73 7.40
C VAL A 104 7.10 -2.09 6.30
N GLY A 105 7.06 -0.75 6.27
CA GLY A 105 6.33 0.04 5.28
C GLY A 105 7.27 0.87 4.42
N GLY A 106 7.21 0.75 3.08
CA GLY A 106 7.97 1.57 2.14
C GLY A 106 7.06 2.50 1.34
N GLY A 107 7.29 3.82 1.44
CA GLY A 107 6.45 4.81 0.78
C GLY A 107 4.97 4.66 1.14
N VAL A 108 4.09 4.59 0.13
CA VAL A 108 2.64 4.38 0.35
C VAL A 108 2.31 3.04 1.03
N GLY A 109 3.19 2.05 0.96
CA GLY A 109 3.05 0.77 1.67
C GLY A 109 2.96 0.92 3.19
N THR A 110 3.43 2.04 3.74
CA THR A 110 3.25 2.39 5.16
C THR A 110 1.77 2.48 5.54
N ALA A 111 0.94 3.07 4.67
CA ALA A 111 -0.51 3.14 4.90
C ALA A 111 -1.21 1.77 4.75
N VAL A 112 -0.58 0.83 4.05
CA VAL A 112 -1.09 -0.55 3.90
C VAL A 112 -0.73 -1.40 5.11
N VAL A 113 0.47 -1.24 5.68
CA VAL A 113 0.90 -1.98 6.87
C VAL A 113 0.28 -1.42 8.15
N TYR A 114 -0.15 -0.15 8.18
CA TYR A 114 -0.74 0.48 9.37
C TYR A 114 -1.93 -0.30 9.95
N PRO A 115 -2.97 -0.69 9.19
CA PRO A 115 -4.09 -1.45 9.76
C PRO A 115 -3.68 -2.81 10.35
N ILE A 116 -2.59 -3.39 9.86
CA ILE A 116 -2.01 -4.63 10.41
C ILE A 116 -1.36 -4.33 11.76
N ALA A 117 -0.49 -3.33 11.82
CA ALA A 117 0.15 -2.88 13.05
C ALA A 117 -0.87 -2.51 14.14
N GLN A 118 -1.92 -1.78 13.76
CA GLN A 118 -3.01 -1.40 14.66
C GLN A 118 -3.74 -2.64 15.24
N ALA A 119 -4.04 -3.63 14.39
CA ALA A 119 -4.72 -4.83 14.84
C ALA A 119 -3.83 -5.71 15.74
N LEU A 120 -2.55 -5.85 15.41
CA LEU A 120 -1.56 -6.55 16.23
C LEU A 120 -1.45 -5.90 17.63
N ALA A 121 -1.31 -4.58 17.69
CA ALA A 121 -1.23 -3.85 18.96
C ALA A 121 -2.50 -3.99 19.80
N ARG A 122 -3.68 -3.93 19.18
CA ARG A 122 -4.97 -4.17 19.88
C ARG A 122 -5.10 -5.57 20.45
N ASN A 123 -4.44 -6.55 19.84
CA ASN A 123 -4.39 -7.94 20.32
C ASN A 123 -3.28 -8.16 21.37
N GLY A 124 -2.55 -7.12 21.76
CA GLY A 124 -1.48 -7.21 22.79
C GLY A 124 -0.15 -7.74 22.24
N VAL A 125 0.03 -7.84 20.95
CA VAL A 125 1.31 -8.20 20.31
C VAL A 125 2.25 -7.00 20.39
N LYS A 126 3.52 -7.23 20.72
CA LYS A 126 4.56 -6.19 20.63
C LYS A 126 4.77 -5.84 19.16
N VAL A 127 4.66 -4.55 18.82
CA VAL A 127 4.84 -4.06 17.45
C VAL A 127 6.04 -3.12 17.37
N THR A 128 6.92 -3.36 16.39
CA THR A 128 7.92 -2.40 15.94
C THR A 128 7.67 -2.11 14.46
N SER A 129 7.43 -0.85 14.11
CA SER A 129 7.24 -0.43 12.73
C SER A 129 8.51 0.19 12.17
N ILE A 130 8.91 -0.20 10.95
CA ILE A 130 10.01 0.43 10.21
C ILE A 130 9.39 1.14 9.02
N ILE A 131 9.55 2.46 8.96
CA ILE A 131 9.02 3.32 7.89
C ILE A 131 10.16 3.74 6.97
N GLY A 132 10.04 3.48 5.67
CA GLY A 132 10.99 3.89 4.65
C GLY A 132 10.46 4.98 3.75
N GLY A 133 11.30 5.99 3.49
CA GLY A 133 11.04 7.06 2.53
C GLY A 133 12.31 7.58 1.89
N ARG A 134 12.21 8.25 0.72
CA ARG A 134 13.36 8.88 0.05
C ARG A 134 13.96 10.01 0.90
N SER A 135 13.08 10.81 1.51
CA SER A 135 13.41 11.94 2.40
C SER A 135 12.29 12.14 3.42
N LYS A 136 12.47 13.08 4.35
CA LYS A 136 11.50 13.39 5.40
C LYS A 136 10.07 13.63 4.88
N GLU A 137 9.92 14.32 3.77
CA GLU A 137 8.62 14.68 3.19
C GLU A 137 7.84 13.47 2.64
N TRP A 138 8.52 12.32 2.45
CA TRP A 138 7.90 11.06 2.00
C TRP A 138 7.54 10.11 3.14
N VAL A 139 7.85 10.47 4.38
CA VAL A 139 7.46 9.72 5.57
C VAL A 139 5.99 10.02 5.88
N ILE A 140 5.16 8.97 5.89
CA ILE A 140 3.72 9.08 6.15
C ILE A 140 3.29 8.16 7.29
N CYS A 141 2.17 8.43 7.93
CA CYS A 141 1.54 7.61 8.98
C CYS A 141 2.45 7.37 10.21
N GLU A 142 3.40 8.28 10.48
CA GLU A 142 4.30 8.13 11.63
C GLU A 142 3.53 8.15 12.96
N ASP A 143 2.67 9.15 13.17
CA ASP A 143 1.93 9.31 14.43
C ASP A 143 0.98 8.12 14.66
N GLU A 144 0.32 7.67 13.61
CA GLU A 144 -0.56 6.51 13.66
C GLU A 144 0.19 5.23 14.04
N LEU A 145 1.39 5.02 13.50
CA LEU A 145 2.21 3.85 13.83
C LEU A 145 2.86 3.96 15.21
N ARG A 146 3.24 5.17 15.65
CA ARG A 146 3.70 5.41 17.04
C ARG A 146 2.64 5.09 18.09
N ALA A 147 1.37 5.26 17.75
CA ALA A 147 0.27 4.83 18.60
C ALA A 147 0.12 3.30 18.69
N CYS A 148 0.75 2.54 17.79
CA CYS A 148 0.72 1.09 17.77
C CYS A 148 1.94 0.43 18.46
N GLY A 149 3.06 1.15 18.60
CA GLY A 149 4.29 0.62 19.18
C GLY A 149 5.53 1.43 18.81
N ASP A 150 6.69 0.79 18.86
CA ASP A 150 7.95 1.42 18.50
C ASP A 150 8.03 1.73 17.00
N VAL A 151 8.65 2.87 16.63
CA VAL A 151 8.82 3.28 15.24
C VAL A 151 10.28 3.61 14.95
N ILE A 152 10.82 2.99 13.93
CA ILE A 152 12.14 3.29 13.34
C ILE A 152 11.87 3.92 11.96
N ILE A 153 12.41 5.11 11.74
CA ILE A 153 12.30 5.81 10.46
C ILE A 153 13.63 5.70 9.73
N CYS A 154 13.56 5.36 8.44
CA CYS A 154 14.70 5.31 7.54
C CYS A 154 14.46 6.23 6.35
N THR A 155 15.44 7.08 6.01
CA THR A 155 15.39 7.89 4.79
C THR A 155 16.64 7.67 3.96
N ASP A 156 16.45 7.57 2.63
CA ASP A 156 17.55 7.28 1.71
C ASP A 156 18.60 8.40 1.71
N ASP A 157 18.15 9.65 1.92
CA ASP A 157 19.02 10.85 1.96
C ASP A 157 19.51 11.23 3.38
N GLY A 158 19.05 10.52 4.42
CA GLY A 158 19.39 10.82 5.82
C GLY A 158 18.75 12.09 6.38
N SER A 159 17.76 12.68 5.69
CA SER A 159 17.13 13.94 6.12
C SER A 159 16.23 13.76 7.35
N TYR A 160 15.86 12.53 7.70
CA TYR A 160 15.04 12.23 8.88
C TYR A 160 15.23 10.79 9.36
N GLY A 161 15.37 10.61 10.67
CA GLY A 161 15.58 9.30 11.27
C GLY A 161 16.96 8.72 10.94
N ARG A 162 17.00 7.43 10.63
CA ARG A 162 18.21 6.70 10.22
C ARG A 162 18.45 6.92 8.73
N HIS A 163 19.71 7.24 8.36
CA HIS A 163 20.15 7.21 6.96
C HIS A 163 20.29 5.77 6.48
N GLY A 164 19.70 5.42 5.36
CA GLY A 164 19.77 4.10 4.74
C GLY A 164 18.42 3.41 4.55
N PHE A 165 18.47 2.16 4.15
CA PHE A 165 17.29 1.37 3.80
C PHE A 165 16.63 0.72 5.01
N VAL A 166 15.33 0.45 4.91
CA VAL A 166 14.54 -0.29 5.92
C VAL A 166 15.11 -1.68 6.22
N THR A 167 15.79 -2.30 5.26
CA THR A 167 16.43 -3.60 5.41
C THR A 167 17.59 -3.60 6.39
N GLU A 168 18.29 -2.48 6.55
CA GLU A 168 19.37 -2.38 7.54
C GLU A 168 18.78 -2.33 8.96
N ALA A 169 17.71 -1.57 9.17
CA ALA A 169 17.01 -1.54 10.45
C ALA A 169 16.36 -2.88 10.78
N LEU A 170 15.78 -3.55 9.77
CA LEU A 170 15.23 -4.89 9.92
C LEU A 170 16.32 -5.91 10.29
N LYS A 171 17.50 -5.82 9.66
CA LYS A 171 18.63 -6.67 10.00
C LYS A 171 19.06 -6.54 11.45
N ASP A 172 19.18 -5.32 11.95
CA ASP A 172 19.56 -5.06 13.34
C ASP A 172 18.56 -5.70 14.32
N LEU A 173 17.26 -5.64 14.02
CA LEU A 173 16.23 -6.30 14.84
C LEU A 173 16.32 -7.83 14.76
N CYS A 174 16.59 -8.39 13.57
CA CYS A 174 16.79 -9.83 13.41
C CYS A 174 18.05 -10.33 14.15
N ASP A 175 19.16 -9.57 14.06
CA ASP A 175 20.42 -9.89 14.77
C ASP A 175 20.25 -9.81 16.30
N ALA A 176 19.46 -8.87 16.80
CA ALA A 176 19.14 -8.76 18.22
C ALA A 176 18.25 -9.91 18.73
N GLY A 177 17.55 -10.59 17.84
CA GLY A 177 16.66 -11.71 18.15
C GLY A 177 15.30 -11.26 18.72
N GLY A 178 14.42 -12.24 18.91
CA GLY A 178 13.10 -12.03 19.50
C GLY A 178 12.05 -11.45 18.55
N VAL A 179 12.30 -11.50 17.22
CA VAL A 179 11.30 -11.19 16.19
C VAL A 179 10.63 -12.50 15.76
N ASP A 180 9.31 -12.57 15.88
CA ASP A 180 8.53 -13.78 15.55
C ASP A 180 7.94 -13.73 14.14
N GLU A 181 7.50 -12.56 13.66
CA GLU A 181 6.95 -12.40 12.32
C GLU A 181 7.23 -10.99 11.76
N VAL A 182 7.46 -10.93 10.45
CA VAL A 182 7.64 -9.68 9.68
C VAL A 182 6.49 -9.52 8.69
N TYR A 183 5.88 -8.33 8.66
CA TYR A 183 4.91 -7.89 7.65
C TYR A 183 5.56 -6.81 6.82
N ALA A 184 5.87 -7.07 5.54
CA ALA A 184 6.58 -6.12 4.69
C ALA A 184 5.70 -5.70 3.50
N VAL A 185 5.44 -4.40 3.38
CA VAL A 185 4.59 -3.82 2.35
C VAL A 185 5.26 -2.60 1.72
N GLY A 186 5.41 -2.63 0.40
CA GLY A 186 6.04 -1.54 -0.34
C GLY A 186 6.42 -1.94 -1.76
N PRO A 187 7.40 -1.28 -2.38
CA PRO A 187 7.90 -1.66 -3.68
C PRO A 187 8.37 -3.12 -3.75
N VAL A 188 8.18 -3.76 -4.90
CA VAL A 188 8.57 -5.18 -5.10
C VAL A 188 10.02 -5.47 -4.70
N PRO A 189 11.02 -4.62 -5.06
CA PRO A 189 12.40 -4.84 -4.64
C PRO A 189 12.56 -4.83 -3.11
N MET A 190 11.84 -3.96 -2.39
CA MET A 190 11.88 -3.88 -0.92
C MET A 190 11.29 -5.14 -0.29
N MET A 191 10.11 -5.58 -0.72
CA MET A 191 9.46 -6.79 -0.21
C MET A 191 10.35 -8.03 -0.44
N ARG A 192 10.95 -8.13 -1.63
CA ARG A 192 11.94 -9.16 -1.94
C ARG A 192 13.13 -9.11 -0.99
N ALA A 193 13.74 -7.94 -0.81
CA ALA A 193 14.91 -7.78 0.05
C ALA A 193 14.61 -8.12 1.52
N CYS A 194 13.46 -7.72 2.05
CA CYS A 194 12.99 -8.11 3.38
C CYS A 194 12.83 -9.63 3.49
N SER A 195 12.22 -10.27 2.49
CA SER A 195 12.01 -11.72 2.48
C SER A 195 13.33 -12.52 2.39
N GLU A 196 14.26 -12.08 1.56
CA GLU A 196 15.59 -12.70 1.45
C GLU A 196 16.39 -12.52 2.75
N LEU A 197 16.29 -11.35 3.40
CA LEU A 197 16.97 -11.04 4.66
C LEU A 197 16.47 -11.92 5.81
N THR A 198 15.18 -12.12 5.95
CA THR A 198 14.58 -12.85 7.08
C THR A 198 14.72 -14.37 6.94
N ARG A 199 14.96 -14.88 5.73
CA ARG A 199 15.09 -16.31 5.44
C ARG A 199 16.15 -17.05 6.28
N PRO A 200 17.40 -16.56 6.42
CA PRO A 200 18.43 -17.21 7.25
C PRO A 200 18.05 -17.30 8.73
N TYR A 201 17.21 -16.36 9.22
CA TYR A 201 16.75 -16.34 10.60
C TYR A 201 15.51 -17.23 10.82
N ALA A 202 14.97 -17.85 9.74
CA ALA A 202 13.73 -18.59 9.76
C ALA A 202 12.52 -17.80 10.33
N ILE A 203 12.56 -16.45 10.20
CA ILE A 203 11.47 -15.58 10.63
C ILE A 203 10.42 -15.54 9.52
N LYS A 204 9.18 -15.94 9.84
CA LYS A 204 8.06 -15.86 8.92
C LYS A 204 7.90 -14.43 8.40
N THR A 205 7.79 -14.28 7.08
CA THR A 205 7.67 -12.96 6.44
C THR A 205 6.46 -12.94 5.53
N THR A 206 5.48 -12.15 5.91
CA THR A 206 4.26 -11.91 5.14
C THR A 206 4.43 -10.65 4.30
N VAL A 207 4.16 -10.74 2.99
CA VAL A 207 4.22 -9.61 2.05
C VAL A 207 2.86 -9.37 1.41
N SER A 208 2.46 -8.10 1.26
CA SER A 208 1.21 -7.73 0.58
C SER A 208 1.51 -7.34 -0.86
N LEU A 209 1.06 -8.17 -1.81
CA LEU A 209 1.43 -8.05 -3.22
C LEU A 209 0.54 -7.04 -3.96
N ASN A 210 1.17 -6.09 -4.63
CA ASN A 210 0.54 -5.03 -5.41
C ASN A 210 0.37 -5.41 -6.91
N SER A 211 -0.12 -6.61 -7.19
CA SER A 211 -0.36 -7.08 -8.56
C SER A 211 -1.47 -6.26 -9.26
N ILE A 212 -1.45 -6.28 -10.61
CA ILE A 212 -2.52 -5.67 -11.42
C ILE A 212 -3.84 -6.39 -11.13
N MET A 213 -4.85 -5.66 -10.65
CA MET A 213 -6.18 -6.19 -10.36
C MET A 213 -7.25 -5.36 -11.09
N ILE A 214 -8.20 -6.04 -11.74
CA ILE A 214 -9.27 -5.39 -12.50
C ILE A 214 -10.63 -5.70 -11.87
N ASP A 215 -11.00 -6.97 -11.71
CA ASP A 215 -12.30 -7.35 -11.15
C ASP A 215 -12.28 -7.57 -9.63
N GLY A 216 -11.18 -8.08 -9.09
CA GLY A 216 -11.03 -8.35 -7.66
C GLY A 216 -11.72 -9.63 -7.17
N THR A 217 -12.27 -10.45 -8.07
CA THR A 217 -13.08 -11.65 -7.74
C THR A 217 -12.50 -12.96 -8.27
N GLY A 218 -11.28 -12.93 -8.84
CA GLY A 218 -10.60 -14.10 -9.38
C GLY A 218 -10.97 -14.47 -10.83
N MET A 219 -11.92 -13.76 -11.44
CA MET A 219 -12.43 -14.13 -12.78
C MET A 219 -11.48 -13.74 -13.92
N CYS A 220 -10.92 -12.52 -13.91
CA CYS A 220 -10.13 -12.02 -15.04
C CYS A 220 -8.70 -12.59 -15.09
N GLY A 221 -8.19 -13.14 -13.99
CA GLY A 221 -6.83 -13.69 -13.90
C GLY A 221 -5.70 -12.65 -14.05
N GLY A 222 -6.01 -11.35 -14.01
CA GLY A 222 -5.02 -10.27 -14.11
C GLY A 222 -3.99 -10.29 -12.99
N CYS A 223 -4.42 -10.66 -11.79
CA CYS A 223 -3.64 -10.65 -10.55
C CYS A 223 -2.85 -11.94 -10.28
N ARG A 224 -2.59 -12.77 -11.30
CA ARG A 224 -1.82 -14.02 -11.12
C ARG A 224 -0.42 -13.73 -10.58
N VAL A 225 -0.04 -14.50 -9.57
CA VAL A 225 1.31 -14.51 -8.97
C VAL A 225 1.76 -15.97 -8.82
N ALA A 226 3.06 -16.22 -8.84
CA ALA A 226 3.60 -17.54 -8.57
C ALA A 226 4.05 -17.64 -7.12
N ILE A 227 3.48 -18.59 -6.39
CA ILE A 227 3.74 -18.88 -4.97
C ILE A 227 4.15 -20.34 -4.86
N ASP A 228 5.38 -20.61 -4.48
CA ASP A 228 5.92 -21.98 -4.39
C ASP A 228 5.71 -22.79 -5.69
N GLY A 229 5.94 -22.14 -6.84
CA GLY A 229 5.76 -22.72 -8.18
C GLY A 229 4.31 -22.91 -8.63
N LYS A 230 3.32 -22.53 -7.82
CA LYS A 230 1.90 -22.60 -8.15
C LYS A 230 1.36 -21.22 -8.53
N THR A 231 0.37 -21.19 -9.42
CA THR A 231 -0.35 -19.97 -9.74
C THR A 231 -1.42 -19.71 -8.71
N GLU A 232 -1.37 -18.54 -8.06
CA GLU A 232 -2.36 -18.01 -7.16
C GLU A 232 -2.90 -16.69 -7.69
N TYR A 233 -4.07 -16.27 -7.21
CA TYR A 233 -4.72 -15.02 -7.62
C TYR A 233 -4.74 -14.05 -6.43
N ALA A 234 -3.91 -13.02 -6.47
CA ALA A 234 -3.73 -12.10 -5.33
C ALA A 234 -5.04 -11.46 -4.84
N CYS A 235 -6.06 -11.34 -5.67
CA CYS A 235 -7.34 -10.77 -5.26
C CYS A 235 -8.24 -11.71 -4.45
N VAL A 236 -8.05 -13.03 -4.52
CA VAL A 236 -8.90 -14.02 -3.82
C VAL A 236 -8.11 -14.98 -2.94
N ASP A 237 -6.84 -15.30 -3.30
CA ASP A 237 -5.96 -16.14 -2.49
C ASP A 237 -5.07 -15.31 -1.55
N GLY A 238 -4.86 -14.00 -1.87
CA GLY A 238 -4.11 -13.00 -1.14
C GLY A 238 -4.99 -11.86 -0.60
N PRO A 239 -4.48 -10.62 -0.56
CA PRO A 239 -3.27 -10.12 -1.24
C PRO A 239 -1.95 -10.47 -0.55
N GLU A 240 -1.99 -11.08 0.62
CA GLU A 240 -0.84 -11.40 1.44
C GLU A 240 -0.38 -12.83 1.25
N PHE A 241 0.94 -13.02 1.12
CA PHE A 241 1.58 -14.31 0.92
C PHE A 241 2.86 -14.43 1.74
N ASP A 242 3.31 -15.67 1.94
CA ASP A 242 4.63 -15.97 2.48
C ASP A 242 5.71 -15.46 1.50
N GLY A 243 6.41 -14.39 1.88
CA GLY A 243 7.43 -13.75 1.06
C GLY A 243 8.58 -14.69 0.67
N HIS A 244 8.82 -15.75 1.45
CA HIS A 244 9.82 -16.76 1.12
C HIS A 244 9.41 -17.67 -0.05
N LYS A 245 8.15 -17.64 -0.48
CA LYS A 245 7.59 -18.47 -1.54
C LYS A 245 7.20 -17.70 -2.80
N VAL A 246 7.21 -16.36 -2.74
CA VAL A 246 6.86 -15.49 -3.87
C VAL A 246 7.95 -15.52 -4.93
N ASP A 247 7.57 -15.73 -6.19
CA ASP A 247 8.41 -15.42 -7.36
C ASP A 247 8.32 -13.91 -7.68
N PHE A 248 9.17 -13.15 -6.99
CA PHE A 248 9.24 -11.69 -7.19
C PHE A 248 9.70 -11.28 -8.59
N ARG A 249 10.45 -12.14 -9.30
CA ARG A 249 10.89 -11.86 -10.67
C ARG A 249 9.68 -11.90 -11.60
N GLN A 250 8.91 -12.99 -11.57
CA GLN A 250 7.69 -13.10 -12.38
C GLN A 250 6.71 -11.96 -12.05
N MET A 251 6.57 -11.61 -10.77
CA MET A 251 5.72 -10.51 -10.36
C MET A 251 6.17 -9.17 -10.97
N ALA A 252 7.46 -8.84 -10.90
CA ALA A 252 8.01 -7.62 -11.48
C ALA A 252 7.79 -7.58 -13.01
N ASP A 253 8.06 -8.68 -13.72
CA ASP A 253 7.84 -8.78 -15.16
C ASP A 253 6.38 -8.54 -15.54
N ARG A 254 5.43 -9.04 -14.74
CA ARG A 254 4.00 -8.84 -14.97
C ARG A 254 3.54 -7.40 -14.74
N LEU A 255 4.14 -6.65 -13.85
CA LEU A 255 3.82 -5.25 -13.61
C LEU A 255 4.19 -4.34 -14.79
N THR A 256 5.02 -4.80 -15.71
CA THR A 256 5.37 -4.03 -16.90
C THR A 256 4.38 -4.19 -18.07
N THR A 257 3.42 -5.13 -17.97
CA THR A 257 2.53 -5.55 -19.08
C THR A 257 1.76 -4.39 -19.75
N TYR A 258 1.34 -3.40 -18.98
CA TYR A 258 0.54 -2.27 -19.47
C TYR A 258 1.28 -0.92 -19.41
N ARG A 259 2.59 -0.93 -19.12
CA ARG A 259 3.38 0.29 -18.89
C ARG A 259 3.26 1.34 -19.99
N GLU A 260 3.31 0.94 -21.26
CA GLU A 260 3.19 1.86 -22.40
C GLU A 260 1.79 2.49 -22.49
N PHE A 261 0.74 1.69 -22.25
CA PHE A 261 -0.63 2.19 -22.22
C PHE A 261 -0.86 3.14 -21.03
N GLU A 262 -0.32 2.83 -19.87
CA GLU A 262 -0.39 3.66 -18.66
C GLU A 262 0.31 5.00 -18.87
N GLN A 263 1.52 5.00 -19.49
CA GLN A 263 2.24 6.22 -19.82
C GLN A 263 1.45 7.08 -20.80
N THR A 264 0.96 6.49 -21.90
CA THR A 264 0.14 7.20 -22.89
C THR A 264 -1.12 7.80 -22.27
N ALA A 265 -1.79 7.05 -21.38
CA ALA A 265 -2.98 7.53 -20.70
C ALA A 265 -2.67 8.70 -19.76
N LEU A 266 -1.56 8.64 -19.02
CA LEU A 266 -1.11 9.70 -18.15
C LEU A 266 -0.72 10.96 -18.91
N GLU A 267 0.04 10.84 -20.00
CA GLU A 267 0.43 11.96 -20.86
C GLU A 267 -0.80 12.71 -21.43
N ARG A 268 -1.79 11.95 -21.93
CA ARG A 268 -3.05 12.53 -22.44
C ARG A 268 -3.79 13.27 -21.33
N TRP A 269 -3.86 12.68 -20.14
CA TRP A 269 -4.52 13.29 -19.00
C TRP A 269 -3.80 14.58 -18.58
N THR A 270 -2.48 14.55 -18.45
CA THR A 270 -1.65 15.71 -18.05
C THR A 270 -1.80 16.86 -19.06
N THR A 271 -1.74 16.57 -20.36
CA THR A 271 -1.92 17.57 -21.42
C THR A 271 -3.30 18.23 -21.35
N ALA A 272 -4.35 17.43 -21.14
CA ALA A 272 -5.72 17.93 -21.03
C ALA A 272 -5.93 18.83 -19.80
N HIS A 273 -5.23 18.55 -18.69
CA HIS A 273 -5.38 19.30 -17.43
C HIS A 273 -4.35 20.44 -17.28
N ALA A 274 -3.22 20.41 -17.99
CA ALA A 274 -2.30 21.55 -18.07
C ALA A 274 -2.90 22.76 -18.81
N ALA A 275 -3.87 22.54 -19.69
CA ALA A 275 -4.57 23.58 -20.41
C ALA A 275 -5.71 24.26 -19.60
N ALA A 276 -6.03 23.77 -18.39
CA ALA A 276 -7.01 24.39 -17.50
C ALA A 276 -6.33 25.49 -16.65
N PRO A 277 -6.79 26.75 -16.67
CA PRO A 277 -6.17 27.82 -15.90
C PRO A 277 -6.39 27.58 -14.39
N GLY A 278 -5.31 27.15 -13.68
CA GLY A 278 -5.35 26.95 -12.23
C GLY A 278 -4.27 26.01 -11.64
N ALA A 279 -3.46 25.34 -12.43
CA ALA A 279 -2.44 24.40 -11.93
C ALA A 279 -1.01 24.97 -12.09
N ALA A 280 -0.70 26.01 -11.32
CA ALA A 280 0.70 26.43 -11.12
C ALA A 280 1.26 25.65 -9.93
N GLY A 281 2.07 24.60 -10.16
CA GLY A 281 2.83 23.94 -9.11
C GLY A 281 3.09 22.44 -9.27
N ALA A 282 3.49 21.99 -10.46
CA ALA A 282 4.09 20.66 -10.59
C ALA A 282 5.20 20.72 -11.64
N THR A 283 6.38 21.15 -11.20
CA THR A 283 7.62 21.04 -11.99
C THR A 283 8.05 19.57 -12.03
N SER A 284 8.24 19.11 -13.25
CA SER A 284 8.88 17.88 -13.71
C SER A 284 10.04 17.38 -12.85
N HIS A 285 9.90 16.19 -12.28
CA HIS A 285 11.00 15.30 -11.97
C HIS A 285 10.67 13.90 -12.50
N ALA A 286 10.76 13.77 -13.83
CA ALA A 286 10.73 12.49 -14.52
C ALA A 286 12.14 12.19 -15.03
N GLU A 287 13.05 11.85 -14.10
CA GLU A 287 14.35 11.23 -14.43
C GLU A 287 14.93 10.65 -13.13
N ALA A 288 14.80 9.33 -12.97
CA ALA A 288 15.71 8.40 -12.31
C ALA A 288 14.97 7.15 -11.77
N ASP A 289 14.56 6.29 -12.67
CA ASP A 289 14.34 4.86 -12.34
C ASP A 289 14.84 4.04 -13.56
N ARG A 290 16.16 3.82 -13.59
CA ARG A 290 16.79 2.74 -14.36
C ARG A 290 17.46 1.74 -13.42
#